data_6e9ad07c3e44f771e4508d6167063f5a
#
_entry.id   6e9ad07c3e44f771e4508d6167063f5a
#
_cell.length_a   1.000
_cell.length_b   1.000
_cell.length_c   1.000
_cell.angle_alpha   90.00
_cell.angle_beta   90.00
_cell.angle_gamma   90.00
#
_symmetry.space_group_name_H-M   'P 1'
#
loop_
_entity.id
_entity.type
_entity.pdbx_description
1 polymer ?
#
loop_
_entity_poly.entity_id
_entity_poly.type
_entity_poly.pdbx_seq_one_letter_code
_entity_poly.pdbx_strand_id
1 'polypeptide(L)'
;PSGSGKTTTAFLLERFLDRWGVETHTISMDNFFSTMTPQQRELSAKGKLDLESPARVDIPYLNQQLQKIIACEPTWLPRYEFPTTTRIDQDWQLTRKPNELLLLEGIHALNPEVITIPEEMTVRIYVSVRTRVTNGKTVLHPSRLRLMRRMLRDRNFRHRSVAETLSMFEHVQAGEHKYIAPYKKRASFSVDTFLPYELGIYKTLLDGELEAEMQHPLLRELRQMWDNVEPLRLEQVPADSLVREFAGDSAFHY
;
A
#
# COMPACT_ATOMS: atom_id res chain seq x y z
N PRO A 1 0.36 -3.28 5.74
CA PRO A 1 1.54 -3.75 5.00
C PRO A 1 1.54 -3.28 3.55
N SER A 2 2.71 -3.32 2.90
CA SER A 2 2.82 -2.98 1.48
C SER A 2 2.06 -3.98 0.59
N GLY A 3 1.39 -3.50 -0.48
CA GLY A 3 0.56 -4.33 -1.36
C GLY A 3 -0.74 -4.85 -0.71
N SER A 4 -1.17 -4.27 0.39
CA SER A 4 -2.41 -4.69 1.07
C SER A 4 -3.67 -4.01 0.54
N GLY A 5 -3.58 -3.05 -0.39
CA GLY A 5 -4.74 -2.31 -0.90
C GLY A 5 -5.26 -1.24 0.06
N LYS A 6 -4.40 -0.63 0.85
CA LYS A 6 -4.79 0.43 1.81
C LYS A 6 -5.41 1.63 1.10
N THR A 7 -4.77 2.08 0.04
CA THR A 7 -5.19 3.28 -0.70
C THR A 7 -6.56 3.08 -1.33
N THR A 8 -6.77 1.96 -2.04
CA THR A 8 -8.11 1.62 -2.56
C THR A 8 -9.14 1.47 -1.46
N THR A 9 -8.78 0.83 -0.34
CA THR A 9 -9.71 0.69 0.80
C THR A 9 -10.09 2.06 1.38
N ALA A 10 -9.15 2.99 1.46
CA ALA A 10 -9.43 4.36 1.91
C ALA A 10 -10.40 5.08 0.95
N PHE A 11 -10.15 5.04 -0.37
CA PHE A 11 -11.03 5.65 -1.37
C PHE A 11 -12.43 5.02 -1.41
N LEU A 12 -12.53 3.69 -1.24
CA LEU A 12 -13.84 3.03 -1.14
C LEU A 12 -14.60 3.46 0.12
N LEU A 13 -13.89 3.62 1.24
CA LEU A 13 -14.46 4.10 2.49
C LEU A 13 -14.90 5.55 2.37
N GLU A 14 -14.09 6.42 1.76
CA GLU A 14 -14.43 7.81 1.43
C GLU A 14 -15.72 7.87 0.62
N ARG A 15 -15.80 7.19 -0.53
CA ARG A 15 -17.01 7.12 -1.35
C ARG A 15 -18.24 6.59 -0.59
N PHE A 16 -18.03 5.65 0.32
CA PHE A 16 -19.11 5.11 1.14
C PHE A 16 -19.63 6.14 2.13
N LEU A 17 -18.74 6.83 2.83
CA LEU A 17 -19.07 7.87 3.81
C LEU A 17 -19.72 9.09 3.14
N ASP A 18 -19.19 9.52 2.00
CA ASP A 18 -19.76 10.63 1.21
C ASP A 18 -21.22 10.36 0.79
N ARG A 19 -21.52 9.10 0.39
CA ARG A 19 -22.90 8.68 0.08
C ARG A 19 -23.83 8.77 1.30
N TRP A 20 -23.28 8.71 2.50
CA TRP A 20 -24.02 8.85 3.76
C TRP A 20 -24.06 10.30 4.24
N GLY A 21 -23.53 11.23 3.45
CA GLY A 21 -23.49 12.66 3.76
C GLY A 21 -22.38 13.07 4.72
N VAL A 22 -21.37 12.22 4.88
CA VAL A 22 -20.17 12.52 5.67
C VAL A 22 -19.02 12.79 4.70
N GLU A 23 -18.76 14.08 4.44
CA GLU A 23 -17.65 14.50 3.58
C GLU A 23 -16.31 14.04 4.18
N THR A 24 -15.45 13.46 3.34
CA THR A 24 -14.26 12.79 3.79
C THR A 24 -13.07 13.14 2.89
N HIS A 25 -11.88 13.26 3.47
CA HIS A 25 -10.64 13.57 2.73
C HIS A 25 -9.60 12.50 2.98
N THR A 26 -9.08 11.89 1.93
CA THR A 26 -8.01 10.87 2.02
C THR A 26 -6.64 11.51 1.81
N ILE A 27 -5.72 11.24 2.73
CA ILE A 27 -4.31 11.67 2.68
C ILE A 27 -3.41 10.44 2.78
N SER A 28 -2.47 10.32 1.84
CA SER A 28 -1.42 9.30 1.92
C SER A 28 -0.22 9.82 2.71
N MET A 29 0.23 9.03 3.70
CA MET A 29 1.46 9.30 4.44
C MET A 29 2.71 9.24 3.55
N ASP A 30 2.64 8.51 2.44
CA ASP A 30 3.77 8.40 1.51
C ASP A 30 4.14 9.77 0.92
N ASN A 31 3.19 10.71 0.86
CA ASN A 31 3.43 12.09 0.46
C ASN A 31 4.37 12.86 1.42
N PHE A 32 4.52 12.37 2.64
CA PHE A 32 5.40 12.97 3.66
C PHE A 32 6.78 12.33 3.74
N PHE A 33 7.15 11.47 2.79
CA PHE A 33 8.53 10.99 2.71
C PHE A 33 9.49 12.15 2.44
N SER A 34 10.64 12.12 3.13
CA SER A 34 11.72 13.05 2.86
C SER A 34 12.35 12.80 1.48
N THR A 35 12.68 13.86 0.76
CA THR A 35 13.46 13.76 -0.47
C THR A 35 14.75 12.97 -0.23
N MET A 36 15.03 11.99 -1.07
CA MET A 36 16.26 11.20 -0.95
C MET A 36 17.50 12.02 -1.27
N THR A 37 18.50 11.95 -0.39
CA THR A 37 19.84 12.46 -0.68
C THR A 37 20.52 11.62 -1.79
N PRO A 38 21.53 12.13 -2.48
CA PRO A 38 22.28 11.34 -3.47
C PRO A 38 22.83 10.02 -2.90
N GLN A 39 23.33 10.04 -1.66
CA GLN A 39 23.82 8.85 -0.95
C GLN A 39 22.70 7.83 -0.69
N GLN A 40 21.51 8.30 -0.28
CA GLN A 40 20.36 7.43 -0.07
C GLN A 40 19.86 6.79 -1.39
N ARG A 41 19.90 7.54 -2.50
CA ARG A 41 19.57 7.00 -3.83
C ARG A 41 20.53 5.89 -4.23
N GLU A 42 21.83 6.09 -4.01
CA GLU A 42 22.86 5.07 -4.28
C GLU A 42 22.65 3.82 -3.42
N LEU A 43 22.37 3.98 -2.12
CA LEU A 43 22.07 2.85 -1.22
C LEU A 43 20.77 2.14 -1.62
N SER A 44 19.76 2.87 -2.05
CA SER A 44 18.49 2.32 -2.53
C SER A 44 18.69 1.50 -3.81
N ALA A 45 19.47 2.01 -4.76
CA ALA A 45 19.81 1.29 -5.99
C ALA A 45 20.59 -0.02 -5.71
N LYS A 46 21.37 -0.06 -4.63
CA LYS A 46 22.10 -1.25 -4.15
C LYS A 46 21.25 -2.16 -3.25
N GLY A 47 19.96 -1.86 -3.03
CA GLY A 47 19.09 -2.61 -2.11
C GLY A 47 19.50 -2.53 -0.63
N LYS A 48 20.34 -1.56 -0.24
CA LYS A 48 20.88 -1.41 1.12
C LYS A 48 20.14 -0.35 1.96
N LEU A 49 19.22 0.39 1.37
CA LEU A 49 18.39 1.37 2.09
C LEU A 49 17.14 0.67 2.62
N ASP A 50 16.88 0.83 3.93
CA ASP A 50 15.63 0.34 4.54
C ASP A 50 14.48 1.27 4.15
N LEU A 51 13.76 0.89 3.08
CA LEU A 51 12.63 1.66 2.53
C LEU A 51 11.35 1.54 3.38
N GLU A 52 11.27 0.55 4.26
CA GLU A 52 10.13 0.36 5.15
C GLU A 52 10.31 1.08 6.50
N SER A 53 11.46 1.73 6.73
CA SER A 53 11.75 2.45 7.97
C SER A 53 10.86 3.68 8.14
N PRO A 54 10.28 3.93 9.34
CA PRO A 54 9.54 5.15 9.66
C PRO A 54 10.41 6.42 9.56
N ALA A 55 11.74 6.30 9.63
CA ALA A 55 12.66 7.42 9.43
C ALA A 55 12.63 8.01 8.01
N ARG A 56 11.93 7.36 7.07
CA ARG A 56 11.66 7.90 5.73
C ARG A 56 10.60 9.01 5.76
N VAL A 57 9.71 8.99 6.75
CA VAL A 57 8.65 9.98 6.92
C VAL A 57 9.21 11.21 7.66
N ASP A 58 8.90 12.39 7.19
CA ASP A 58 9.12 13.64 7.92
C ASP A 58 8.05 13.76 9.01
N ILE A 59 8.30 13.08 10.15
CA ILE A 59 7.35 12.94 11.25
C ILE A 59 6.94 14.30 11.84
N PRO A 60 7.88 15.25 12.10
CA PRO A 60 7.50 16.57 12.59
C PRO A 60 6.57 17.30 11.63
N TYR A 61 6.90 17.31 10.35
CA TYR A 61 6.08 17.98 9.33
C TYR A 61 4.70 17.33 9.20
N LEU A 62 4.62 15.99 9.13
CA LEU A 62 3.36 15.26 9.09
C LEU A 62 2.45 15.66 10.27
N ASN A 63 2.95 15.57 11.50
CA ASN A 63 2.13 15.89 12.68
C ASN A 63 1.73 17.37 12.75
N GLN A 64 2.60 18.28 12.32
CA GLN A 64 2.25 19.70 12.20
C GLN A 64 1.07 19.92 11.24
N GLN A 65 1.09 19.28 10.06
CA GLN A 65 -0.01 19.41 9.11
C GLN A 65 -1.29 18.77 9.64
N LEU A 66 -1.21 17.59 10.27
CA LEU A 66 -2.36 16.92 10.87
C LEU A 66 -3.02 17.80 11.95
N GLN A 67 -2.25 18.47 12.79
CA GLN A 67 -2.80 19.37 13.81
C GLN A 67 -3.54 20.58 13.20
N LYS A 68 -2.99 21.17 12.13
CA LYS A 68 -3.68 22.25 11.40
C LYS A 68 -5.00 21.77 10.79
N ILE A 69 -5.00 20.59 10.18
CA ILE A 69 -6.22 20.00 9.60
C ILE A 69 -7.27 19.75 10.70
N ILE A 70 -6.86 19.21 11.85
CA ILE A 70 -7.76 19.00 12.99
C ILE A 70 -8.33 20.33 13.50
N ALA A 71 -7.52 21.38 13.52
CA ALA A 71 -7.95 22.73 13.89
C ALA A 71 -8.81 23.43 12.79
N CYS A 72 -9.07 22.75 11.67
CA CYS A 72 -9.80 23.33 10.52
C CYS A 72 -9.07 24.53 9.89
N GLU A 73 -7.75 24.59 9.97
CA GLU A 73 -6.93 25.62 9.36
C GLU A 73 -6.60 25.27 7.90
N PRO A 74 -6.52 26.27 6.99
CA PRO A 74 -6.00 26.04 5.64
C PRO A 74 -4.61 25.44 5.70
N THR A 75 -4.44 24.28 5.10
CA THR A 75 -3.21 23.49 5.24
C THR A 75 -2.68 23.08 3.87
N TRP A 76 -1.44 23.47 3.58
CA TRP A 76 -0.74 23.02 2.39
C TRP A 76 -0.18 21.62 2.61
N LEU A 77 -0.47 20.70 1.68
CA LEU A 77 -0.04 19.31 1.72
C LEU A 77 1.00 19.03 0.65
N PRO A 78 1.97 18.17 0.97
CA PRO A 78 3.00 17.79 0.02
C PRO A 78 2.53 16.69 -0.93
N ARG A 79 3.30 16.49 -2.01
CA ARG A 79 3.23 15.33 -2.88
C ARG A 79 4.63 14.72 -3.03
N TYR A 80 4.72 13.40 -2.93
CA TYR A 80 5.95 12.67 -3.13
C TYR A 80 5.99 11.99 -4.50
N GLU A 81 7.02 12.27 -5.28
CA GLU A 81 7.25 11.67 -6.59
C GLU A 81 8.18 10.47 -6.46
N PHE A 82 7.65 9.26 -6.58
CA PHE A 82 8.43 8.02 -6.49
C PHE A 82 9.52 7.88 -7.57
N PRO A 83 9.27 8.21 -8.84
CA PRO A 83 10.31 8.11 -9.89
C PRO A 83 11.54 8.98 -9.62
N THR A 84 11.33 10.20 -9.14
CA THR A 84 12.40 11.16 -8.85
C THR A 84 12.89 11.10 -7.41
N THR A 85 12.16 10.39 -6.54
CA THR A 85 12.40 10.31 -5.09
C THR A 85 12.45 11.66 -4.39
N THR A 86 11.60 12.60 -4.84
CA THR A 86 11.53 13.98 -4.36
C THR A 86 10.16 14.32 -3.81
N ARG A 87 10.14 15.18 -2.77
CA ARG A 87 8.90 15.76 -2.23
C ARG A 87 8.71 17.19 -2.73
N ILE A 88 7.49 17.49 -3.11
CA ILE A 88 7.00 18.85 -3.43
C ILE A 88 6.20 19.30 -2.21
N ASP A 89 6.68 20.32 -1.50
CA ASP A 89 6.16 20.65 -0.15
C ASP A 89 4.79 21.33 -0.12
N GLN A 90 4.38 22.03 -1.17
CA GLN A 90 3.13 22.78 -1.22
C GLN A 90 2.41 22.52 -2.54
N ASP A 91 1.99 21.25 -2.73
CA ASP A 91 1.38 20.81 -3.97
C ASP A 91 -0.11 21.17 -4.05
N TRP A 92 -0.86 20.98 -2.96
CA TRP A 92 -2.29 21.30 -2.90
C TRP A 92 -2.71 21.73 -1.50
N GLN A 93 -3.87 22.40 -1.42
CA GLN A 93 -4.38 22.95 -0.17
C GLN A 93 -5.66 22.22 0.26
N LEU A 94 -5.74 21.86 1.54
CA LEU A 94 -6.93 21.33 2.20
C LEU A 94 -7.38 22.28 3.30
N THR A 95 -8.68 22.52 3.37
CA THR A 95 -9.33 23.15 4.54
C THR A 95 -10.51 22.26 4.95
N ARG A 96 -10.30 21.46 6.00
CA ARG A 96 -11.33 20.57 6.54
C ARG A 96 -12.36 21.37 7.34
N LYS A 97 -13.64 21.06 7.20
CA LYS A 97 -14.71 21.61 8.06
C LYS A 97 -14.92 20.74 9.31
N PRO A 98 -15.54 21.27 10.38
CA PRO A 98 -15.68 20.54 11.66
C PRO A 98 -16.35 19.17 11.57
N ASN A 99 -17.29 18.97 10.63
CA ASN A 99 -18.03 17.72 10.48
C ASN A 99 -17.47 16.78 9.39
N GLU A 100 -16.33 17.11 8.80
CA GLU A 100 -15.67 16.30 7.80
C GLU A 100 -14.67 15.35 8.46
N LEU A 101 -14.46 14.19 7.85
CA LEU A 101 -13.50 13.21 8.31
C LEU A 101 -12.21 13.27 7.52
N LEU A 102 -11.11 12.90 8.17
CA LEU A 102 -9.82 12.69 7.53
C LEU A 102 -9.49 11.19 7.55
N LEU A 103 -9.22 10.62 6.40
CA LEU A 103 -8.67 9.27 6.24
C LEU A 103 -7.16 9.38 5.99
N LEU A 104 -6.36 9.03 6.98
CA LEU A 104 -4.91 8.97 6.83
C LEU A 104 -4.50 7.52 6.56
N GLU A 105 -3.97 7.24 5.38
CA GLU A 105 -3.48 5.91 5.02
C GLU A 105 -1.94 5.88 4.93
N GLY A 106 -1.35 4.76 5.34
CA GLY A 106 0.09 4.54 5.25
C GLY A 106 0.53 3.33 6.07
N ILE A 107 1.72 2.83 5.78
CA ILE A 107 2.24 1.64 6.46
C ILE A 107 2.55 1.89 7.94
N HIS A 108 2.75 3.15 8.34
CA HIS A 108 3.05 3.57 9.71
C HIS A 108 1.89 4.27 10.43
N ALA A 109 0.67 4.27 9.86
CA ALA A 109 -0.48 4.98 10.44
C ALA A 109 -0.89 4.46 11.83
N LEU A 110 -0.52 3.24 12.21
CA LEU A 110 -0.75 2.68 13.55
C LEU A 110 0.42 2.88 14.52
N ASN A 111 1.54 3.41 14.05
CA ASN A 111 2.73 3.60 14.90
C ASN A 111 2.59 4.90 15.72
N PRO A 112 2.56 4.83 17.07
CA PRO A 112 2.41 6.02 17.94
C PRO A 112 3.62 6.94 17.91
N GLU A 113 4.78 6.46 17.49
CA GLU A 113 5.96 7.29 17.30
C GLU A 113 5.90 8.13 16.01
N VAL A 114 5.02 7.75 15.08
CA VAL A 114 4.82 8.44 13.80
C VAL A 114 3.58 9.33 13.85
N ILE A 115 2.46 8.81 14.36
CA ILE A 115 1.20 9.56 14.50
C ILE A 115 0.98 9.86 15.98
N THR A 116 1.10 11.13 16.32
CA THR A 116 0.99 11.62 17.70
C THR A 116 -0.39 12.18 18.05
N ILE A 117 -1.37 12.03 17.15
CA ILE A 117 -2.76 12.42 17.41
C ILE A 117 -3.33 11.54 18.53
N PRO A 118 -4.06 12.12 19.51
CA PRO A 118 -4.66 11.38 20.61
C PRO A 118 -5.55 10.21 20.12
N GLU A 119 -5.50 9.09 20.83
CA GLU A 119 -6.21 7.88 20.42
C GLU A 119 -7.72 8.04 20.38
N GLU A 120 -8.26 8.82 21.30
CA GLU A 120 -9.69 9.14 21.41
C GLU A 120 -10.24 9.93 20.21
N MET A 121 -9.37 10.56 19.45
CA MET A 121 -9.72 11.28 18.22
C MET A 121 -9.63 10.40 16.98
N THR A 122 -9.28 9.13 17.11
CA THR A 122 -8.96 8.29 15.96
C THR A 122 -9.68 6.94 16.00
N VAL A 123 -10.12 6.48 14.82
CA VAL A 123 -10.50 5.08 14.59
C VAL A 123 -9.41 4.44 13.74
N ARG A 124 -8.89 3.32 14.18
CA ARG A 124 -7.71 2.68 13.55
C ARG A 124 -8.09 1.39 12.86
N ILE A 125 -7.77 1.29 11.58
CA ILE A 125 -8.11 0.15 10.74
C ILE A 125 -6.81 -0.51 10.24
N TYR A 126 -6.66 -1.81 10.48
CA TYR A 126 -5.58 -2.60 9.92
C TYR A 126 -6.04 -3.29 8.63
N VAL A 127 -5.46 -2.88 7.52
CA VAL A 127 -5.80 -3.40 6.19
C VAL A 127 -4.72 -4.39 5.74
N SER A 128 -5.08 -5.64 5.47
CA SER A 128 -4.14 -6.66 5.01
C SER A 128 -4.84 -7.81 4.29
N VAL A 129 -4.11 -8.55 3.46
CA VAL A 129 -4.57 -9.86 3.01
C VAL A 129 -4.40 -10.84 4.17
N ARG A 130 -5.44 -11.58 4.52
CA ARG A 130 -5.47 -12.56 5.62
C ARG A 130 -5.88 -13.95 5.17
N THR A 131 -6.74 -14.03 4.18
CA THR A 131 -7.21 -15.29 3.58
C THR A 131 -6.05 -16.05 2.97
N ARG A 132 -6.02 -17.36 3.20
CA ARG A 132 -5.12 -18.32 2.57
C ARG A 132 -5.85 -19.05 1.46
N VAL A 133 -5.21 -19.22 0.32
CA VAL A 133 -5.75 -20.00 -0.79
C VAL A 133 -5.16 -21.39 -0.72
N THR A 134 -5.99 -22.42 -0.87
CA THR A 134 -5.55 -23.82 -0.80
C THR A 134 -5.82 -24.53 -2.11
N ASN A 135 -4.90 -25.41 -2.50
CA ASN A 135 -5.07 -26.35 -3.57
C ASN A 135 -4.52 -27.70 -3.13
N GLY A 136 -5.40 -28.62 -2.76
CA GLY A 136 -5.01 -29.89 -2.14
C GLY A 136 -4.24 -29.65 -0.83
N LYS A 137 -2.99 -30.10 -0.79
CA LYS A 137 -2.09 -29.90 0.37
C LYS A 137 -1.30 -28.59 0.34
N THR A 138 -1.32 -27.89 -0.79
CA THR A 138 -0.58 -26.62 -0.93
C THR A 138 -1.42 -25.48 -0.35
N VAL A 139 -0.78 -24.64 0.46
CA VAL A 139 -1.40 -23.45 1.06
C VAL A 139 -0.60 -22.23 0.64
N LEU A 140 -1.21 -21.34 -0.13
CA LEU A 140 -0.61 -20.07 -0.50
C LEU A 140 -0.72 -19.08 0.67
N HIS A 141 0.41 -18.64 1.18
CA HIS A 141 0.44 -17.66 2.25
C HIS A 141 0.01 -16.27 1.75
N PRO A 142 -0.74 -15.47 2.53
CA PRO A 142 -1.22 -14.15 2.13
C PRO A 142 -0.13 -13.20 1.63
N SER A 143 1.10 -13.34 2.13
CA SER A 143 2.24 -12.55 1.64
C SER A 143 2.55 -12.79 0.14
N ARG A 144 2.20 -13.94 -0.41
CA ARG A 144 2.41 -14.25 -1.84
C ARG A 144 1.43 -13.49 -2.73
N LEU A 145 0.19 -13.31 -2.28
CA LEU A 145 -0.77 -12.43 -2.96
C LEU A 145 -0.27 -10.99 -2.98
N ARG A 146 0.21 -10.50 -1.84
CA ARG A 146 0.79 -9.16 -1.76
C ARG A 146 2.07 -9.01 -2.61
N LEU A 147 2.86 -10.07 -2.73
CA LEU A 147 4.01 -10.10 -3.62
C LEU A 147 3.59 -9.92 -5.08
N MET A 148 2.57 -10.65 -5.57
CA MET A 148 2.05 -10.50 -6.94
C MET A 148 1.47 -9.11 -7.18
N ARG A 149 0.72 -8.57 -6.23
CA ARG A 149 0.24 -7.18 -6.28
C ARG A 149 1.40 -6.20 -6.43
N ARG A 150 2.48 -6.40 -5.68
CA ARG A 150 3.69 -5.55 -5.80
C ARG A 150 4.38 -5.71 -7.15
N MET A 151 4.52 -6.94 -7.65
CA MET A 151 5.12 -7.18 -8.99
C MET A 151 4.39 -6.37 -10.06
N LEU A 152 3.06 -6.43 -10.08
CA LEU A 152 2.25 -5.66 -11.03
C LEU A 152 2.43 -4.16 -10.84
N ARG A 153 2.29 -3.66 -9.62
CA ARG A 153 2.45 -2.24 -9.33
C ARG A 153 3.85 -1.74 -9.66
N ASP A 154 4.87 -2.46 -9.24
CA ASP A 154 6.27 -2.04 -9.41
C ASP A 154 6.65 -2.06 -10.90
N ARG A 155 6.12 -3.02 -11.69
CA ARG A 155 6.24 -3.05 -13.14
C ARG A 155 5.52 -1.88 -13.81
N ASN A 156 4.24 -1.69 -13.50
CA ASN A 156 3.38 -0.74 -14.21
C ASN A 156 3.68 0.73 -13.86
N PHE A 157 4.08 1.01 -12.61
CA PHE A 157 4.16 2.39 -12.10
C PHE A 157 5.52 2.78 -11.54
N ARG A 158 6.47 1.83 -11.41
CA ARG A 158 7.80 2.09 -10.81
C ARG A 158 8.94 1.61 -11.68
N HIS A 159 8.65 1.09 -12.87
CA HIS A 159 9.61 0.60 -13.86
C HIS A 159 10.60 -0.42 -13.29
N ARG A 160 10.12 -1.34 -12.45
CA ARG A 160 10.90 -2.44 -11.87
C ARG A 160 10.46 -3.77 -12.45
N SER A 161 11.41 -4.64 -12.71
CA SER A 161 11.15 -6.01 -13.14
C SER A 161 10.59 -6.89 -12.01
N VAL A 162 10.04 -8.04 -12.38
CA VAL A 162 9.60 -9.08 -11.42
C VAL A 162 10.77 -9.56 -10.58
N ALA A 163 11.94 -9.80 -11.19
CA ALA A 163 13.16 -10.21 -10.50
C ALA A 163 13.63 -9.21 -9.44
N GLU A 164 13.64 -7.92 -9.76
CA GLU A 164 13.97 -6.86 -8.80
C GLU A 164 12.98 -6.82 -7.64
N THR A 165 11.69 -6.95 -7.91
CA THR A 165 10.65 -6.98 -6.86
C THR A 165 10.81 -8.20 -5.95
N LEU A 166 11.13 -9.37 -6.51
CA LEU A 166 11.43 -10.58 -5.75
C LEU A 166 12.63 -10.40 -4.82
N SER A 167 13.73 -9.87 -5.35
CA SER A 167 14.97 -9.65 -4.58
C SER A 167 14.78 -8.70 -3.39
N MET A 168 13.85 -7.74 -3.50
CA MET A 168 13.56 -6.77 -2.45
C MET A 168 12.54 -7.28 -1.42
N PHE A 169 11.77 -8.33 -1.73
CA PHE A 169 10.60 -8.68 -0.93
C PHE A 169 10.93 -9.19 0.47
N GLU A 170 12.06 -9.85 0.66
CA GLU A 170 12.51 -10.28 1.99
C GLU A 170 12.79 -9.07 2.91
N HIS A 171 13.40 -8.01 2.38
CA HIS A 171 13.60 -6.76 3.12
C HIS A 171 12.26 -6.10 3.48
N VAL A 172 11.29 -6.11 2.56
CA VAL A 172 9.93 -5.62 2.82
C VAL A 172 9.26 -6.41 3.94
N GLN A 173 9.38 -7.73 3.94
CA GLN A 173 8.83 -8.57 5.01
C GLN A 173 9.54 -8.31 6.36
N ALA A 174 10.86 -8.17 6.35
CA ALA A 174 11.62 -7.83 7.55
C ALA A 174 11.20 -6.46 8.12
N GLY A 175 11.04 -5.46 7.27
CA GLY A 175 10.50 -4.14 7.66
C GLY A 175 9.09 -4.21 8.22
N GLU A 176 8.21 -5.01 7.61
CA GLU A 176 6.86 -5.26 8.13
C GLU A 176 6.89 -5.83 9.55
N HIS A 177 7.71 -6.87 9.77
CA HIS A 177 7.87 -7.47 11.09
C HIS A 177 8.40 -6.49 12.13
N LYS A 178 9.33 -5.65 11.73
CA LYS A 178 10.00 -4.68 12.62
C LYS A 178 9.15 -3.47 12.93
N TYR A 179 8.49 -2.88 11.92
CA TYR A 179 7.91 -1.54 12.03
C TYR A 179 6.37 -1.50 11.97
N ILE A 180 5.71 -2.58 11.52
CA ILE A 180 4.25 -2.59 11.30
C ILE A 180 3.57 -3.60 12.22
N ALA A 181 4.05 -4.84 12.26
CA ALA A 181 3.44 -5.92 13.02
C ALA A 181 3.30 -5.64 14.53
N PRO A 182 4.26 -4.96 15.21
CA PRO A 182 4.14 -4.64 16.64
C PRO A 182 2.89 -3.80 16.96
N TYR A 183 2.47 -2.94 16.04
CA TYR A 183 1.36 -2.01 16.25
C TYR A 183 0.01 -2.53 15.76
N LYS A 184 -0.05 -3.72 15.16
CA LYS A 184 -1.29 -4.32 14.65
C LYS A 184 -2.40 -4.40 15.71
N LYS A 185 -2.05 -4.67 16.97
CA LYS A 185 -3.00 -4.79 18.08
C LYS A 185 -3.69 -3.47 18.45
N ARG A 186 -3.16 -2.33 17.98
CA ARG A 186 -3.76 -1.00 18.19
C ARG A 186 -4.93 -0.71 17.25
N ALA A 187 -5.16 -1.55 16.24
CA ALA A 187 -6.28 -1.38 15.34
C ALA A 187 -7.61 -1.73 16.03
N SER A 188 -8.60 -0.87 15.85
CA SER A 188 -9.99 -1.08 16.29
C SER A 188 -10.68 -2.11 15.39
N PHE A 189 -10.33 -2.12 14.10
CA PHE A 189 -10.90 -3.01 13.09
C PHE A 189 -9.80 -3.61 12.21
N SER A 190 -10.08 -4.76 11.63
CA SER A 190 -9.20 -5.39 10.63
C SER A 190 -10.00 -5.72 9.38
N VAL A 191 -9.49 -5.30 8.23
CA VAL A 191 -10.08 -5.57 6.91
C VAL A 191 -9.21 -6.59 6.18
N ASP A 192 -9.85 -7.67 5.70
CA ASP A 192 -9.22 -8.60 4.77
C ASP A 192 -9.50 -8.15 3.34
N THR A 193 -8.45 -7.90 2.60
CA THR A 193 -8.54 -7.40 1.23
C THR A 193 -8.37 -8.49 0.18
N PHE A 194 -8.51 -9.75 0.56
CA PHE A 194 -8.49 -10.86 -0.38
C PHE A 194 -9.67 -10.78 -1.34
N LEU A 195 -9.39 -10.98 -2.63
CA LEU A 195 -10.41 -11.08 -3.68
C LEU A 195 -10.31 -12.46 -4.34
N PRO A 196 -11.39 -13.26 -4.38
CA PRO A 196 -11.36 -14.63 -4.89
C PRO A 196 -10.84 -14.78 -6.33
N TYR A 197 -11.04 -13.75 -7.15
CA TYR A 197 -10.67 -13.75 -8.56
C TYR A 197 -9.27 -13.19 -8.85
N GLU A 198 -8.59 -12.61 -7.86
CA GLU A 198 -7.34 -11.87 -8.13
C GLU A 198 -6.21 -12.77 -8.66
N LEU A 199 -6.13 -14.03 -8.21
CA LEU A 199 -5.12 -14.97 -8.71
C LEU A 199 -5.25 -15.22 -10.21
N GLY A 200 -6.50 -15.36 -10.73
CA GLY A 200 -6.75 -15.56 -12.15
C GLY A 200 -6.33 -14.35 -12.99
N ILE A 201 -6.55 -13.15 -12.47
CA ILE A 201 -6.09 -11.90 -13.10
C ILE A 201 -4.57 -11.84 -13.13
N TYR A 202 -3.92 -12.16 -11.99
CA TYR A 202 -2.45 -12.15 -11.90
C TYR A 202 -1.82 -13.21 -12.79
N LYS A 203 -2.46 -14.37 -12.96
CA LYS A 203 -2.02 -15.37 -13.93
C LYS A 203 -1.96 -14.77 -15.33
N THR A 204 -3.04 -14.15 -15.80
CA THR A 204 -3.07 -13.54 -17.14
C THR A 204 -2.03 -12.42 -17.30
N LEU A 205 -1.82 -11.61 -16.26
CA LEU A 205 -0.97 -10.42 -16.37
C LEU A 205 0.52 -10.69 -16.14
N LEU A 206 0.90 -11.76 -15.43
CA LEU A 206 2.28 -12.04 -15.01
C LEU A 206 2.84 -13.36 -15.58
N ASP A 207 2.03 -14.19 -16.26
CA ASP A 207 2.39 -15.57 -16.60
C ASP A 207 3.78 -15.70 -17.26
N GLY A 208 4.02 -14.98 -18.34
CA GLY A 208 5.29 -15.05 -19.05
C GLY A 208 6.51 -14.51 -18.25
N GLU A 209 6.29 -13.52 -17.38
CA GLU A 209 7.35 -12.97 -16.54
C GLU A 209 7.63 -13.83 -15.31
N LEU A 210 6.57 -14.43 -14.73
CA LEU A 210 6.70 -15.36 -13.61
C LEU A 210 7.31 -16.68 -14.00
N GLU A 211 7.09 -17.17 -15.23
CA GLU A 211 7.66 -18.43 -15.71
C GLU A 211 9.18 -18.43 -15.58
N ALA A 212 9.84 -17.34 -15.96
CA ALA A 212 11.29 -17.18 -15.84
C ALA A 212 11.78 -17.23 -14.38
N GLU A 213 10.97 -16.78 -13.43
CA GLU A 213 11.31 -16.65 -12.02
C GLU A 213 10.74 -17.78 -11.15
N MET A 214 10.01 -18.73 -11.73
CA MET A 214 9.21 -19.71 -11.00
C MET A 214 10.03 -20.64 -10.09
N GLN A 215 11.36 -20.72 -10.29
CA GLN A 215 12.27 -21.47 -9.40
C GLN A 215 12.63 -20.71 -8.12
N HIS A 216 12.30 -19.41 -8.05
CA HIS A 216 12.61 -18.60 -6.87
C HIS A 216 11.89 -19.16 -5.61
N PRO A 217 12.56 -19.27 -4.44
CA PRO A 217 11.99 -19.86 -3.22
C PRO A 217 10.68 -19.21 -2.76
N LEU A 218 10.53 -17.91 -2.96
CA LEU A 218 9.31 -17.17 -2.63
C LEU A 218 8.09 -17.57 -3.49
N LEU A 219 8.29 -18.22 -4.62
CA LEU A 219 7.22 -18.65 -5.54
C LEU A 219 6.90 -20.15 -5.44
N ARG A 220 7.52 -20.87 -4.49
CA ARG A 220 7.34 -22.33 -4.38
C ARG A 220 5.88 -22.76 -4.24
N GLU A 221 5.11 -22.13 -3.35
CA GLU A 221 3.71 -22.46 -3.16
C GLU A 221 2.88 -22.07 -4.39
N LEU A 222 3.21 -20.93 -4.99
CA LEU A 222 2.54 -20.47 -6.21
C LEU A 222 2.79 -21.44 -7.36
N ARG A 223 4.03 -21.87 -7.59
CA ARG A 223 4.38 -22.87 -8.62
C ARG A 223 3.56 -24.14 -8.50
N GLN A 224 3.34 -24.64 -7.27
CA GLN A 224 2.61 -25.89 -7.03
C GLN A 224 1.12 -25.80 -7.36
N MET A 225 0.56 -24.62 -7.47
CA MET A 225 -0.86 -24.43 -7.73
C MET A 225 -1.15 -23.66 -9.02
N TRP A 226 -0.12 -23.11 -9.67
CA TRP A 226 -0.27 -22.18 -10.78
C TRP A 226 -1.04 -22.78 -11.97
N ASP A 227 -0.78 -24.03 -12.31
CA ASP A 227 -1.46 -24.72 -13.41
C ASP A 227 -2.97 -24.90 -13.16
N ASN A 228 -3.39 -24.94 -11.90
CA ASN A 228 -4.80 -25.08 -11.49
C ASN A 228 -5.51 -23.73 -11.30
N VAL A 229 -4.82 -22.62 -11.48
CA VAL A 229 -5.44 -21.29 -11.46
C VAL A 229 -6.07 -21.01 -12.83
N GLU A 230 -7.36 -20.78 -12.85
CA GLU A 230 -8.06 -20.36 -14.08
C GLU A 230 -7.68 -18.92 -14.44
N PRO A 231 -7.16 -18.65 -15.65
CA PRO A 231 -6.82 -17.30 -16.07
C PRO A 231 -8.09 -16.48 -16.29
N LEU A 232 -8.09 -15.24 -15.79
CA LEU A 232 -9.19 -14.29 -15.94
C LEU A 232 -8.66 -13.01 -16.62
N ARG A 233 -9.50 -12.38 -17.43
CA ARG A 233 -9.15 -11.15 -18.13
C ARG A 233 -9.47 -9.93 -17.29
N LEU A 234 -8.59 -8.92 -17.36
CA LEU A 234 -8.73 -7.69 -16.59
C LEU A 234 -10.02 -6.93 -16.92
N GLU A 235 -10.52 -7.00 -18.15
CA GLU A 235 -11.78 -6.38 -18.58
C GLU A 235 -13.01 -6.87 -17.80
N GLN A 236 -12.92 -8.06 -17.20
CA GLN A 236 -13.98 -8.62 -16.36
C GLN A 236 -14.01 -8.03 -14.94
N VAL A 237 -13.00 -7.25 -14.58
CA VAL A 237 -12.84 -6.65 -13.23
C VAL A 237 -13.41 -5.24 -13.23
N PRO A 238 -14.30 -4.88 -12.28
CA PRO A 238 -14.80 -3.52 -12.13
C PRO A 238 -13.66 -2.50 -12.00
N ALA A 239 -13.86 -1.30 -12.55
CA ALA A 239 -12.83 -0.24 -12.54
C ALA A 239 -12.48 0.25 -11.13
N ASP A 240 -13.37 0.10 -10.17
CA ASP A 240 -13.17 0.46 -8.76
C ASP A 240 -12.68 -0.72 -7.89
N SER A 241 -12.38 -1.88 -8.51
CA SER A 241 -11.80 -3.00 -7.78
C SER A 241 -10.39 -2.68 -7.29
N LEU A 242 -10.06 -3.20 -6.11
CA LEU A 242 -8.72 -3.12 -5.52
C LEU A 242 -7.62 -3.72 -6.43
N VAL A 243 -7.94 -4.71 -7.27
CA VAL A 243 -6.98 -5.27 -8.23
C VAL A 243 -6.46 -4.20 -9.18
N ARG A 244 -7.30 -3.21 -9.53
CA ARG A 244 -6.95 -2.11 -10.44
C ARG A 244 -5.86 -1.17 -9.87
N GLU A 245 -5.74 -1.06 -8.54
CA GLU A 245 -4.60 -0.35 -7.90
C GLU A 245 -3.24 -0.85 -8.40
N PHE A 246 -3.16 -2.14 -8.70
CA PHE A 246 -1.91 -2.79 -9.09
C PHE A 246 -1.81 -3.06 -10.58
N ALA A 247 -2.95 -3.41 -11.20
CA ALA A 247 -3.02 -3.80 -12.60
C ALA A 247 -3.18 -2.60 -13.56
N GLY A 248 -3.70 -1.49 -13.08
CA GLY A 248 -3.99 -0.28 -13.89
C GLY A 248 -5.47 -0.13 -14.25
N ASP A 249 -5.76 0.94 -14.98
CA ASP A 249 -7.10 1.32 -15.44
C ASP A 249 -8.13 1.41 -14.29
N SER A 250 -7.71 1.97 -13.16
CA SER A 250 -8.56 2.19 -12.00
C SER A 250 -9.46 3.41 -12.17
N ALA A 251 -10.66 3.34 -11.58
CA ALA A 251 -11.53 4.50 -11.41
C ALA A 251 -11.00 5.51 -10.35
N PHE A 252 -9.98 5.11 -9.60
CA PHE A 252 -9.32 5.97 -8.61
C PHE A 252 -8.00 6.49 -9.16
N HIS A 253 -7.62 7.71 -8.73
CA HIS A 253 -6.30 8.30 -8.99
C HIS A 253 -5.39 8.06 -7.78
N TYR A 254 -4.25 7.44 -8.02
CA TYR A 254 -3.26 7.07 -6.98
C TYR A 254 -2.04 7.99 -6.99
#